data_eeb3c0978548cc9d3101701f7bb88801
#
_entry.id   eeb3c0978548cc9d3101701f7bb88801
#
_cell.length_a   1.000
_cell.length_b   1.000
_cell.length_c   1.000
_cell.angle_alpha   90.00
_cell.angle_beta   90.00
_cell.angle_gamma   90.00
#
_symmetry.space_group_name_H-M   'P 1'
#
loop_
_entity.id
_entity.type
_entity.pdbx_description
1 polymer ?
#
loop_
_entity_poly.entity_id
_entity_poly.type
_entity_poly.pdbx_seq_one_letter_code
_entity_poly.pdbx_strand_id
1 'polypeptide(L)'
;MLSSAKSKIIAKLAEKLKMRKIFIMGILGTLFGLMSCNAQTAGFKTVDAKAFAKVIADTAVVVLDVRTAEEFKAGHIEGALNIDVLESDFMKKSISRIPEGKTVALYCRSGNRSKKAANVLASKYKVIELGTGYNGWTKEFGTR
;
A
#
# COMPACT_ATOMS: atom_id res chain seq x y z
N MET A 1 34.10 -59.84 -14.87
CA MET A 1 33.91 -59.43 -13.43
C MET A 1 33.94 -57.93 -13.17
N LEU A 2 34.15 -57.04 -14.15
CA LEU A 2 34.15 -55.56 -13.96
C LEU A 2 32.76 -54.88 -14.09
N SER A 3 31.72 -55.62 -14.48
CA SER A 3 30.38 -55.04 -14.70
C SER A 3 29.58 -54.79 -13.38
N SER A 4 29.80 -55.59 -12.36
CA SER A 4 29.04 -55.52 -11.09
C SER A 4 29.47 -54.32 -10.20
N ALA A 5 30.75 -53.94 -10.26
CA ALA A 5 31.26 -52.84 -9.47
C ALA A 5 30.80 -51.46 -9.98
N LYS A 6 30.74 -51.31 -11.30
CA LYS A 6 30.24 -50.04 -11.93
C LYS A 6 28.75 -49.83 -11.65
N SER A 7 27.95 -50.88 -11.65
CA SER A 7 26.51 -50.79 -11.33
C SER A 7 26.26 -50.35 -9.89
N LYS A 8 27.02 -50.85 -8.93
CA LYS A 8 26.94 -50.45 -7.50
C LYS A 8 27.35 -49.02 -7.26
N ILE A 9 28.35 -48.51 -7.99
CA ILE A 9 28.82 -47.12 -7.87
C ILE A 9 27.77 -46.16 -8.45
N ILE A 10 27.16 -46.51 -9.58
CA ILE A 10 26.12 -45.67 -10.21
C ILE A 10 24.89 -45.62 -9.33
N ALA A 11 24.44 -46.72 -8.73
CA ALA A 11 23.33 -46.78 -7.79
C ALA A 11 23.58 -45.89 -6.55
N LYS A 12 24.78 -45.98 -5.97
CA LYS A 12 25.18 -45.13 -4.82
C LYS A 12 25.26 -43.66 -5.14
N LEU A 13 25.71 -43.26 -6.36
CA LEU A 13 25.69 -41.88 -6.82
C LEU A 13 24.25 -41.37 -7.01
N ALA A 14 23.35 -42.18 -7.57
CA ALA A 14 21.96 -41.82 -7.77
C ALA A 14 21.21 -41.59 -6.45
N GLU A 15 21.45 -42.45 -5.43
CA GLU A 15 20.92 -42.22 -4.08
C GLU A 15 21.46 -40.94 -3.43
N LYS A 16 22.74 -40.67 -3.57
CA LYS A 16 23.36 -39.44 -3.02
C LYS A 16 22.80 -38.16 -3.68
N LEU A 17 22.51 -38.22 -4.99
CA LEU A 17 21.88 -37.12 -5.73
C LEU A 17 20.39 -36.94 -5.33
N LYS A 18 19.67 -38.03 -5.07
CA LYS A 18 18.26 -38.00 -4.63
C LYS A 18 18.15 -37.40 -3.22
N MET A 19 19.05 -37.76 -2.31
CA MET A 19 19.13 -37.17 -0.96
C MET A 19 19.48 -35.67 -0.99
N ARG A 20 20.38 -35.25 -1.88
CA ARG A 20 20.72 -33.82 -2.04
C ARG A 20 19.52 -32.99 -2.57
N LYS A 21 18.71 -33.55 -3.48
CA LYS A 21 17.48 -32.86 -3.97
C LYS A 21 16.43 -32.74 -2.88
N ILE A 22 16.24 -33.74 -2.04
CA ILE A 22 15.31 -33.72 -0.90
C ILE A 22 15.77 -32.68 0.15
N PHE A 23 17.08 -32.59 0.41
CA PHE A 23 17.64 -31.65 1.37
C PHE A 23 17.54 -30.19 0.89
N ILE A 24 17.71 -29.94 -0.42
CA ILE A 24 17.56 -28.59 -1.03
C ILE A 24 16.08 -28.18 -1.04
N MET A 25 15.13 -29.09 -1.29
CA MET A 25 13.69 -28.78 -1.21
C MET A 25 13.23 -28.53 0.23
N GLY A 26 13.83 -29.17 1.23
CA GLY A 26 13.51 -28.93 2.64
C GLY A 26 13.98 -27.56 3.15
N ILE A 27 15.12 -27.07 2.68
CA ILE A 27 15.67 -25.76 3.08
C ILE A 27 14.93 -24.61 2.38
N LEU A 28 14.46 -24.80 1.15
CA LEU A 28 13.64 -23.79 0.44
C LEU A 28 12.24 -23.64 1.04
N GLY A 29 11.70 -24.67 1.68
CA GLY A 29 10.38 -24.63 2.32
C GLY A 29 10.33 -23.86 3.64
N THR A 30 11.43 -23.76 4.37
CA THR A 30 11.48 -23.07 5.67
C THR A 30 11.84 -21.57 5.58
N LEU A 31 12.35 -21.10 4.44
CA LEU A 31 12.65 -19.68 4.23
C LEU A 31 11.44 -18.88 3.69
N PHE A 32 10.33 -19.56 3.35
CA PHE A 32 9.10 -18.93 2.83
C PHE A 32 8.06 -18.62 3.91
N GLY A 33 8.38 -18.88 5.18
CA GLY A 33 7.46 -18.77 6.32
C GLY A 33 7.45 -17.43 7.05
N LEU A 34 8.21 -16.41 6.63
CA LEU A 34 8.23 -15.07 7.24
C LEU A 34 7.85 -13.96 6.25
N MET A 35 7.10 -14.30 5.22
CA MET A 35 6.38 -13.28 4.49
C MET A 35 5.16 -12.91 5.34
N SER A 36 5.38 -11.97 6.25
CA SER A 36 4.33 -11.23 6.96
C SER A 36 3.22 -10.95 5.97
N CYS A 37 2.05 -11.52 6.22
CA CYS A 37 0.82 -11.22 5.52
C CYS A 37 0.51 -9.75 5.81
N ASN A 38 1.13 -8.83 5.07
CA ASN A 38 0.58 -7.51 4.87
C ASN A 38 -0.74 -7.76 4.14
N ALA A 39 -1.82 -7.77 4.89
CA ALA A 39 -3.15 -7.71 4.31
C ALA A 39 -3.21 -6.43 3.48
N GLN A 40 -2.83 -6.55 2.21
CA GLN A 40 -3.05 -5.54 1.19
C GLN A 40 -4.55 -5.53 0.92
N THR A 41 -5.29 -4.91 1.84
CA THR A 41 -6.66 -4.50 1.61
C THR A 41 -6.65 -3.56 0.42
N ALA A 42 -7.25 -4.04 -0.68
CA ALA A 42 -7.76 -3.26 -1.79
C ALA A 42 -7.03 -1.94 -2.12
N GLY A 43 -6.01 -2.02 -2.95
CA GLY A 43 -5.71 -0.94 -3.90
C GLY A 43 -5.07 0.35 -3.35
N PHE A 44 -4.96 0.60 -2.04
CA PHE A 44 -4.35 1.81 -1.50
C PHE A 44 -3.41 1.55 -0.30
N LYS A 45 -2.52 2.50 -0.03
CA LYS A 45 -1.56 2.44 1.09
C LYS A 45 -1.95 3.44 2.18
N THR A 46 -2.05 2.98 3.43
CA THR A 46 -2.21 3.84 4.62
C THR A 46 -0.84 4.16 5.23
N VAL A 47 -0.63 5.43 5.59
CA VAL A 47 0.60 5.94 6.18
C VAL A 47 0.32 6.85 7.39
N ASP A 48 1.35 7.09 8.22
CA ASP A 48 1.32 8.09 9.29
C ASP A 48 1.56 9.51 8.78
N ALA A 49 1.48 10.51 9.66
CA ALA A 49 1.62 11.92 9.29
C ALA A 49 3.02 12.27 8.75
N LYS A 50 4.08 11.69 9.30
CA LYS A 50 5.47 11.94 8.85
C LYS A 50 5.73 11.36 7.46
N ALA A 51 5.26 10.15 7.21
CA ALA A 51 5.35 9.54 5.89
C ALA A 51 4.45 10.26 4.87
N PHE A 52 3.26 10.71 5.28
CA PHE A 52 2.35 11.49 4.45
C PHE A 52 2.98 12.82 4.04
N ALA A 53 3.63 13.54 4.96
CA ALA A 53 4.35 14.78 4.66
C ALA A 53 5.43 14.61 3.58
N LYS A 54 6.16 13.49 3.61
CA LYS A 54 7.16 13.17 2.57
C LYS A 54 6.49 12.91 1.21
N VAL A 55 5.33 12.28 1.19
CA VAL A 55 4.59 11.99 -0.05
C VAL A 55 4.08 13.25 -0.70
N ILE A 56 3.48 14.17 0.08
CA ILE A 56 2.89 15.41 -0.45
C ILE A 56 3.92 16.49 -0.81
N ALA A 57 5.19 16.30 -0.46
CA ALA A 57 6.28 17.16 -0.92
C ALA A 57 6.56 17.03 -2.44
N ASP A 58 6.09 15.93 -3.05
CA ASP A 58 6.18 15.72 -4.49
C ASP A 58 5.02 16.48 -5.19
N THR A 59 5.35 17.43 -6.05
CA THR A 59 4.39 18.23 -6.83
C THR A 59 3.57 17.43 -7.84
N ALA A 60 3.97 16.18 -8.13
CA ALA A 60 3.19 15.27 -8.95
C ALA A 60 2.01 14.63 -8.19
N VAL A 61 1.96 14.77 -6.86
CA VAL A 61 0.92 14.24 -5.99
C VAL A 61 -0.18 15.27 -5.80
N VAL A 62 -1.45 14.84 -5.92
CA VAL A 62 -2.62 15.66 -5.58
C VAL A 62 -3.01 15.38 -4.15
N VAL A 63 -3.03 16.41 -3.30
CA VAL A 63 -3.52 16.31 -1.91
C VAL A 63 -5.02 16.51 -1.92
N LEU A 64 -5.79 15.57 -1.35
CA LEU A 64 -7.24 15.59 -1.33
C LEU A 64 -7.80 15.53 0.09
N ASP A 65 -8.49 16.58 0.50
CA ASP A 65 -9.30 16.59 1.73
C ASP A 65 -10.72 16.11 1.40
N VAL A 66 -11.12 14.99 2.00
CA VAL A 66 -12.46 14.41 1.76
C VAL A 66 -13.46 14.73 2.87
N ARG A 67 -13.20 15.79 3.66
CA ARG A 67 -14.10 16.33 4.68
C ARG A 67 -15.10 17.28 4.06
N THR A 68 -16.06 17.75 4.88
CA THR A 68 -17.00 18.77 4.47
C THR A 68 -16.30 20.10 4.18
N ALA A 69 -16.96 20.98 3.43
CA ALA A 69 -16.42 22.31 3.12
C ALA A 69 -16.22 23.17 4.37
N GLU A 70 -17.05 23.00 5.40
CA GLU A 70 -16.94 23.70 6.68
C GLU A 70 -15.69 23.25 7.44
N GLU A 71 -15.44 21.92 7.52
CA GLU A 71 -14.23 21.37 8.13
C GLU A 71 -12.97 21.85 7.40
N PHE A 72 -13.02 21.92 6.07
CA PHE A 72 -11.91 22.41 5.24
C PHE A 72 -11.61 23.88 5.47
N LYS A 73 -12.65 24.72 5.51
CA LYS A 73 -12.51 26.18 5.79
C LYS A 73 -11.96 26.44 7.18
N ALA A 74 -12.30 25.62 8.17
CA ALA A 74 -11.79 25.75 9.54
C ALA A 74 -10.29 25.43 9.67
N GLY A 75 -9.69 24.79 8.65
CA GLY A 75 -8.27 24.47 8.57
C GLY A 75 -8.05 23.20 7.76
N HIS A 76 -6.99 23.18 6.96
CA HIS A 76 -6.65 22.06 6.07
C HIS A 76 -5.15 21.97 5.84
N ILE A 77 -4.69 20.88 5.21
CA ILE A 77 -3.28 20.75 4.78
C ILE A 77 -3.08 21.64 3.55
N GLU A 78 -2.06 22.47 3.58
CA GLU A 78 -1.76 23.43 2.52
C GLU A 78 -1.71 22.77 1.13
N GLY A 79 -2.32 23.41 0.14
CA GLY A 79 -2.40 22.91 -1.23
C GLY A 79 -3.43 21.79 -1.44
N ALA A 80 -4.20 21.40 -0.42
CA ALA A 80 -5.21 20.38 -0.56
C ALA A 80 -6.43 20.87 -1.37
N LEU A 81 -6.90 20.00 -2.27
CA LEU A 81 -8.19 20.11 -2.95
C LEU A 81 -9.26 19.54 -2.02
N ASN A 82 -10.41 20.23 -1.89
CA ASN A 82 -11.54 19.69 -1.12
C ASN A 82 -12.62 19.10 -2.01
N ILE A 83 -13.00 17.86 -1.72
CA ILE A 83 -14.17 17.17 -2.32
C ILE A 83 -14.76 16.29 -1.21
N ASP A 84 -15.96 16.62 -0.75
CA ASP A 84 -16.62 15.88 0.33
C ASP A 84 -17.03 14.47 -0.12
N VAL A 85 -16.54 13.44 0.58
CA VAL A 85 -16.86 12.03 0.28
C VAL A 85 -18.31 11.66 0.61
N LEU A 86 -19.02 12.50 1.34
CA LEU A 86 -20.44 12.27 1.67
C LEU A 86 -21.38 12.69 0.53
N GLU A 87 -20.88 13.44 -0.45
CA GLU A 87 -21.67 13.82 -1.62
C GLU A 87 -21.84 12.65 -2.59
N SER A 88 -23.05 12.49 -3.13
CA SER A 88 -23.38 11.40 -4.05
C SER A 88 -22.58 11.41 -5.36
N ASP A 89 -22.09 12.57 -5.76
CA ASP A 89 -21.30 12.78 -6.97
C ASP A 89 -19.77 12.85 -6.71
N PHE A 90 -19.32 12.42 -5.53
CA PHE A 90 -17.90 12.42 -5.12
C PHE A 90 -16.95 11.89 -6.21
N MET A 91 -17.25 10.71 -6.77
CA MET A 91 -16.40 10.10 -7.80
C MET A 91 -16.36 10.93 -9.07
N LYS A 92 -17.51 11.46 -9.52
CA LYS A 92 -17.61 12.33 -10.70
C LYS A 92 -16.78 13.62 -10.52
N LYS A 93 -16.93 14.28 -9.36
CA LYS A 93 -16.14 15.46 -9.00
C LYS A 93 -14.63 15.15 -8.93
N SER A 94 -14.26 14.01 -8.38
CA SER A 94 -12.86 13.59 -8.30
C SER A 94 -12.25 13.40 -9.70
N ILE A 95 -12.93 12.71 -10.59
CA ILE A 95 -12.44 12.49 -11.97
C ILE A 95 -12.32 13.82 -12.74
N SER A 96 -13.25 14.76 -12.55
CA SER A 96 -13.22 16.04 -13.25
C SER A 96 -12.13 17.00 -12.75
N ARG A 97 -11.68 16.86 -11.50
CA ARG A 97 -10.73 17.78 -10.85
C ARG A 97 -9.32 17.21 -10.65
N ILE A 98 -9.16 15.90 -10.68
CA ILE A 98 -7.87 15.22 -10.49
C ILE A 98 -7.42 14.70 -11.85
N PRO A 99 -6.28 15.18 -12.38
CA PRO A 99 -5.75 14.71 -13.66
C PRO A 99 -5.46 13.21 -13.64
N GLU A 100 -5.66 12.55 -14.78
CA GLU A 100 -5.37 11.13 -14.93
C GLU A 100 -3.87 10.83 -14.71
N GLY A 101 -3.57 9.65 -14.17
CA GLY A 101 -2.20 9.22 -13.90
C GLY A 101 -1.55 9.83 -12.65
N LYS A 102 -2.21 10.76 -11.96
CA LYS A 102 -1.70 11.33 -10.71
C LYS A 102 -1.82 10.36 -9.55
N THR A 103 -0.90 10.46 -8.60
CA THR A 103 -1.04 9.87 -7.27
C THR A 103 -1.91 10.79 -6.41
N VAL A 104 -2.88 10.22 -5.71
CA VAL A 104 -3.79 10.95 -4.81
C VAL A 104 -3.40 10.64 -3.37
N ALA A 105 -2.95 11.65 -2.64
CA ALA A 105 -2.71 11.57 -1.20
C ALA A 105 -3.93 12.17 -0.49
N LEU A 106 -4.73 11.35 0.18
CA LEU A 106 -5.99 11.80 0.75
C LEU A 106 -6.09 11.63 2.26
N TYR A 107 -6.91 12.47 2.87
CA TYR A 107 -7.21 12.43 4.29
C TYR A 107 -8.63 12.89 4.60
N CYS A 108 -9.12 12.45 5.76
CA CYS A 108 -10.29 13.05 6.41
C CYS A 108 -9.94 13.52 7.81
N ARG A 109 -10.91 13.61 8.73
CA ARG A 109 -10.67 14.03 10.11
C ARG A 109 -9.86 13.01 10.91
N SER A 110 -10.19 11.70 10.83
CA SER A 110 -9.64 10.64 11.71
C SER A 110 -9.37 9.30 11.00
N GLY A 111 -9.42 9.25 9.65
CA GLY A 111 -9.14 8.04 8.88
C GLY A 111 -10.37 7.26 8.41
N ASN A 112 -11.56 7.42 9.00
CA ASN A 112 -12.72 6.59 8.65
C ASN A 112 -13.34 6.92 7.28
N ARG A 113 -13.59 8.20 7.00
CA ARG A 113 -14.11 8.67 5.70
C ARG A 113 -13.08 8.52 4.59
N SER A 114 -11.80 8.78 4.90
CA SER A 114 -10.69 8.65 3.93
C SER A 114 -10.50 7.22 3.44
N LYS A 115 -10.66 6.21 4.29
CA LYS A 115 -10.63 4.81 3.86
C LYS A 115 -11.74 4.46 2.87
N LYS A 116 -12.97 4.99 3.09
CA LYS A 116 -14.07 4.82 2.13
C LYS A 116 -13.75 5.49 0.79
N ALA A 117 -13.26 6.74 0.82
CA ALA A 117 -12.83 7.47 -0.36
C ALA A 117 -11.68 6.76 -1.10
N ALA A 118 -10.69 6.25 -0.36
CA ALA A 118 -9.57 5.52 -0.92
C ALA A 118 -10.00 4.26 -1.67
N ASN A 119 -10.93 3.48 -1.12
CA ASN A 119 -11.49 2.30 -1.79
C ASN A 119 -12.15 2.66 -3.13
N VAL A 120 -12.90 3.76 -3.17
CA VAL A 120 -13.57 4.22 -4.39
C VAL A 120 -12.55 4.70 -5.43
N LEU A 121 -11.58 5.51 -5.02
CA LEU A 121 -10.59 6.13 -5.90
C LEU A 121 -9.49 5.17 -6.38
N ALA A 122 -9.21 4.10 -5.64
CA ALA A 122 -8.17 3.12 -5.98
C ALA A 122 -8.46 2.35 -7.29
N SER A 123 -9.70 2.37 -7.77
CA SER A 123 -10.07 1.83 -9.09
C SER A 123 -9.48 2.64 -10.25
N LYS A 124 -9.13 3.91 -10.03
CA LYS A 124 -8.66 4.84 -11.08
C LYS A 124 -7.31 5.49 -10.79
N TYR A 125 -6.94 5.62 -9.51
CA TYR A 125 -5.73 6.33 -9.10
C TYR A 125 -4.86 5.46 -8.19
N LYS A 126 -3.55 5.76 -8.17
CA LYS A 126 -2.68 5.32 -7.07
C LYS A 126 -3.02 6.15 -5.84
N VAL A 127 -3.46 5.51 -4.76
CA VAL A 127 -3.96 6.19 -3.57
C VAL A 127 -3.08 5.94 -2.36
N ILE A 128 -2.78 7.01 -1.62
CA ILE A 128 -2.09 7.00 -0.33
C ILE A 128 -2.99 7.72 0.68
N GLU A 129 -3.31 7.03 1.77
CA GLU A 129 -4.25 7.51 2.79
C GLU A 129 -3.50 7.87 4.08
N LEU A 130 -3.83 9.02 4.67
CA LEU A 130 -3.37 9.41 6.00
C LEU A 130 -4.24 8.77 7.07
N GLY A 131 -3.77 7.65 7.67
CA GLY A 131 -4.55 6.83 8.60
C GLY A 131 -5.01 7.53 9.86
N THR A 132 -4.24 8.50 10.36
CA THR A 132 -4.58 9.33 11.54
C THR A 132 -5.42 10.56 11.19
N GLY A 133 -5.60 10.84 9.91
CA GLY A 133 -6.34 11.98 9.40
C GLY A 133 -5.77 13.34 9.82
N TYR A 134 -6.57 14.39 9.63
CA TYR A 134 -6.19 15.75 9.98
C TYR A 134 -5.88 15.94 11.47
N ASN A 135 -6.53 15.18 12.34
CA ASN A 135 -6.21 15.19 13.78
C ASN A 135 -4.77 14.75 14.07
N GLY A 136 -4.29 13.70 13.40
CA GLY A 136 -2.91 13.26 13.53
C GLY A 136 -1.92 14.23 12.87
N TRP A 137 -2.31 14.84 11.76
CA TRP A 137 -1.52 15.87 11.11
C TRP A 137 -1.30 17.09 12.01
N THR A 138 -2.36 17.65 12.58
CA THR A 138 -2.27 18.82 13.46
C THR A 138 -1.52 18.54 14.75
N LYS A 139 -1.60 17.33 15.27
CA LYS A 139 -0.81 16.90 16.44
C LYS A 139 0.70 16.90 16.14
N GLU A 140 1.10 16.52 14.93
CA GLU A 140 2.51 16.42 14.53
C GLU A 140 3.08 17.74 14.04
N PHE A 141 2.31 18.55 13.28
CA PHE A 141 2.78 19.74 12.58
C PHE A 141 2.10 21.04 13.00
N GLY A 142 1.10 20.98 13.86
CA GLY A 142 0.28 22.14 14.24
C GLY A 142 -0.83 22.44 13.23
N THR A 143 -1.68 23.39 13.59
CA THR A 143 -2.66 24.03 12.67
C THR A 143 -2.02 25.23 11.99
N ARG A 144 -2.07 25.29 10.68
CA ARG A 144 -1.79 26.51 9.91
C ARG A 144 -3.07 27.12 9.43
#